data_32a8c96b244a0b08c17d8ee4291b85e2
#
_entry.id   32a8c96b244a0b08c17d8ee4291b85e2
#
_cell.length_a   1.000
_cell.length_b   1.000
_cell.length_c   1.000
_cell.angle_alpha   90.00
_cell.angle_beta   90.00
_cell.angle_gamma   90.00
#
_symmetry.space_group_name_H-M   'P 1'
#
loop_
_entity.id
_entity.type
_entity.pdbx_description
1 polymer ?
#
loop_
_entity_poly.entity_id
_entity_poly.type
_entity_poly.pdbx_seq_one_letter_code
_entity_poly.pdbx_strand_id
1 'polypeptide(L)'
;MITGFAGASIWSEDLNNLLPFYRDVLGLKVAMESPRYVMLGETMNVPTLALASHSDVHGPNQDPARHMVAFATDNIQADWQRLKAAGVEFVQDPTAEDGLAIATLKDPEGNLVQLFQYSQS
;
A
#
# COMPACT_ATOMS: atom_id res chain seq x y z
N MET A 1 23.95 8.27 13.73
CA MET A 1 23.90 8.49 12.27
C MET A 1 22.69 7.82 11.68
N ILE A 2 22.05 8.48 10.71
CA ILE A 2 20.98 7.85 9.94
C ILE A 2 21.63 6.80 9.04
N THR A 3 21.06 5.57 9.04
CA THR A 3 21.65 4.46 8.29
C THR A 3 20.85 4.05 7.06
N GLY A 4 19.61 4.59 6.89
CA GLY A 4 18.83 4.28 5.72
C GLY A 4 17.33 4.34 6.00
N PHE A 5 16.55 3.90 5.02
CA PHE A 5 15.10 3.89 5.10
C PHE A 5 14.64 2.68 5.93
N ALA A 6 13.83 2.93 6.94
CA ALA A 6 13.35 1.86 7.83
C ALA A 6 11.99 1.33 7.43
N GLY A 7 11.14 2.18 6.85
CA GLY A 7 9.80 1.79 6.47
C GLY A 7 8.87 2.98 6.40
N ALA A 8 7.62 2.72 6.02
CA ALA A 8 6.58 3.73 5.96
C ALA A 8 5.42 3.32 6.86
N SER A 9 4.62 4.29 7.27
CA SER A 9 3.42 4.02 8.07
C SER A 9 2.23 4.74 7.46
N ILE A 10 1.09 4.07 7.48
CA ILE A 10 -0.20 4.69 7.18
C ILE A 10 -0.98 4.69 8.47
N TRP A 11 -1.39 5.88 8.89
CA TRP A 11 -2.11 6.08 10.14
C TRP A 11 -3.59 6.23 9.86
N SER A 12 -4.41 5.65 10.72
CA SER A 12 -5.86 5.67 10.60
C SER A 12 -6.46 6.01 11.96
N GLU A 13 -7.69 6.44 11.95
CA GLU A 13 -8.50 6.54 13.16
C GLU A 13 -8.68 5.15 13.77
N ASP A 14 -8.81 4.13 12.93
CA ASP A 14 -8.91 2.72 13.35
C ASP A 14 -8.25 1.86 12.28
N LEU A 15 -7.15 1.20 12.63
CA LEU A 15 -6.40 0.39 11.69
C LEU A 15 -7.23 -0.76 11.09
N ASN A 16 -8.30 -1.17 11.78
CA ASN A 16 -9.19 -2.20 11.24
C ASN A 16 -9.98 -1.73 10.01
N ASN A 17 -10.03 -0.43 9.75
CA ASN A 17 -10.58 0.09 8.50
C ASN A 17 -9.68 -0.20 7.31
N LEU A 18 -8.38 -0.38 7.54
CA LEU A 18 -7.38 -0.57 6.48
C LEU A 18 -6.88 -2.00 6.36
N LEU A 19 -6.76 -2.71 7.49
CA LEU A 19 -6.09 -4.01 7.52
C LEU A 19 -6.70 -5.04 6.55
N PRO A 20 -8.03 -5.20 6.47
CA PRO A 20 -8.60 -6.17 5.53
C PRO A 20 -8.24 -5.87 4.08
N PHE A 21 -8.14 -4.59 3.73
CA PHE A 21 -7.77 -4.20 2.37
C PHE A 21 -6.34 -4.63 2.04
N TYR A 22 -5.39 -4.28 2.89
CA TYR A 22 -3.97 -4.56 2.63
C TYR A 22 -3.66 -6.04 2.77
N ARG A 23 -4.21 -6.71 3.78
CA ARG A 23 -3.94 -8.12 4.03
C ARG A 23 -4.72 -9.03 3.07
N ASP A 24 -6.04 -8.80 2.93
CA ASP A 24 -6.91 -9.76 2.24
C ASP A 24 -7.12 -9.39 0.77
N VAL A 25 -7.35 -8.12 0.44
CA VAL A 25 -7.57 -7.70 -0.95
C VAL A 25 -6.26 -7.60 -1.71
N LEU A 26 -5.25 -6.91 -1.16
CA LEU A 26 -3.94 -6.82 -1.80
C LEU A 26 -3.10 -8.08 -1.60
N GLY A 27 -3.37 -8.85 -0.54
CA GLY A 27 -2.69 -10.11 -0.30
C GLY A 27 -1.33 -9.97 0.37
N LEU A 28 -1.10 -8.89 1.12
CA LEU A 28 0.17 -8.69 1.80
C LEU A 28 0.24 -9.55 3.06
N LYS A 29 1.42 -10.08 3.35
CA LYS A 29 1.64 -10.89 4.55
C LYS A 29 1.81 -10.01 5.77
N VAL A 30 1.39 -10.52 6.92
CA VAL A 30 1.56 -9.84 8.21
C VAL A 30 2.85 -10.38 8.84
N ALA A 31 3.84 -9.49 9.04
CA ALA A 31 5.09 -9.84 9.69
C ALA A 31 4.98 -9.77 11.21
N MET A 32 4.19 -8.81 11.71
CA MET A 32 3.95 -8.67 13.15
C MET A 32 2.64 -7.95 13.37
N GLU A 33 1.92 -8.35 14.42
CA GLU A 33 0.62 -7.79 14.74
C GLU A 33 0.52 -7.46 16.22
N SER A 34 0.01 -6.28 16.54
CA SER A 34 -0.36 -5.88 17.89
C SER A 34 -1.69 -5.14 17.82
N PRO A 35 -2.36 -4.87 18.98
CA PRO A 35 -3.66 -4.18 18.93
C PRO A 35 -3.63 -2.79 18.30
N ARG A 36 -2.47 -2.12 18.29
CA ARG A 36 -2.36 -0.73 17.83
C ARG A 36 -1.65 -0.56 16.51
N TYR A 37 -0.94 -1.59 16.03
CA TYR A 37 -0.26 -1.52 14.74
C TYR A 37 -0.03 -2.91 14.17
N VAL A 38 0.11 -2.95 12.85
CA VAL A 38 0.38 -4.17 12.09
C VAL A 38 1.51 -3.86 11.12
N MET A 39 2.55 -4.69 11.13
CA MET A 39 3.66 -4.59 10.18
C MET A 39 3.40 -5.56 9.04
N LEU A 40 3.41 -5.06 7.82
CA LEU A 40 3.16 -5.86 6.61
C LEU A 40 4.48 -6.12 5.89
N GLY A 41 4.69 -7.37 5.47
CA GLY A 41 5.90 -7.78 4.77
C GLY A 41 6.28 -9.19 5.14
N GLU A 42 7.39 -9.66 4.55
CA GLU A 42 7.87 -11.02 4.80
C GLU A 42 8.58 -11.12 6.16
N THR A 43 9.33 -10.10 6.55
CA THR A 43 10.08 -10.08 7.80
C THR A 43 10.13 -8.67 8.36
N MET A 44 10.62 -8.55 9.60
CA MET A 44 10.83 -7.27 10.27
C MET A 44 12.20 -6.65 9.94
N ASN A 45 13.06 -7.35 9.21
CA ASN A 45 14.46 -6.96 9.02
C ASN A 45 14.68 -6.11 7.77
N VAL A 46 13.65 -5.86 7.00
CA VAL A 46 13.71 -5.05 5.77
C VAL A 46 12.67 -3.93 5.90
N PRO A 47 12.79 -2.87 5.11
CA PRO A 47 11.76 -1.82 5.11
C PRO A 47 10.38 -2.40 4.85
N THR A 48 9.43 -2.06 5.70
CA THR A 48 8.06 -2.57 5.63
C THR A 48 7.07 -1.42 5.70
N LEU A 49 5.80 -1.77 5.49
CA LEU A 49 4.70 -0.85 5.69
C LEU A 49 4.01 -1.18 7.01
N ALA A 50 3.82 -0.19 7.87
CA ALA A 50 3.04 -0.33 9.07
C ALA A 50 1.67 0.31 8.89
N LEU A 51 0.63 -0.36 9.39
CA LEU A 51 -0.70 0.22 9.54
C LEU A 51 -0.92 0.42 11.05
N ALA A 52 -1.34 1.61 11.44
CA ALA A 52 -1.47 1.91 12.86
C ALA A 52 -2.62 2.87 13.12
N SER A 53 -3.11 2.85 14.35
CA SER A 53 -4.14 3.78 14.80
C SER A 53 -3.50 4.97 15.52
N HIS A 54 -4.03 6.16 15.29
CA HIS A 54 -3.53 7.39 15.91
C HIS A 54 -4.69 8.30 16.31
N SER A 55 -4.65 8.80 17.53
CA SER A 55 -5.75 9.60 18.09
C SER A 55 -5.97 10.93 17.37
N ASP A 56 -4.96 11.43 16.67
CA ASP A 56 -5.06 12.71 15.95
C ASP A 56 -5.51 12.54 14.50
N VAL A 57 -5.75 11.29 14.05
CA VAL A 57 -6.16 11.03 12.67
C VAL A 57 -7.66 10.75 12.66
N HIS A 58 -8.39 11.50 11.82
CA HIS A 58 -9.84 11.39 11.71
C HIS A 58 -10.27 11.41 10.24
N GLY A 59 -11.10 10.44 9.86
CA GLY A 59 -11.70 10.38 8.54
C GLY A 59 -10.73 10.08 7.42
N PRO A 60 -11.17 10.27 6.17
CA PRO A 60 -10.35 9.98 4.98
C PRO A 60 -9.16 10.94 4.85
N ASN A 61 -8.15 10.49 4.10
CA ASN A 61 -6.98 11.30 3.79
C ASN A 61 -7.38 12.47 2.90
N GLN A 62 -7.12 13.70 3.36
CA GLN A 62 -7.49 14.92 2.65
C GLN A 62 -6.44 15.37 1.63
N ASP A 63 -5.25 14.77 1.63
CA ASP A 63 -4.17 15.15 0.73
C ASP A 63 -3.38 13.91 0.28
N PRO A 64 -4.06 12.92 -0.36
CA PRO A 64 -3.47 11.59 -0.57
C PRO A 64 -2.33 11.58 -1.58
N ALA A 65 -2.25 12.57 -2.46
CA ALA A 65 -1.17 12.60 -3.45
C ALA A 65 0.18 13.03 -2.87
N ARG A 66 0.17 13.60 -1.66
CA ARG A 66 1.40 14.12 -1.04
C ARG A 66 2.37 13.00 -0.67
N HIS A 67 1.86 11.88 -0.18
CA HIS A 67 2.67 10.73 0.19
C HIS A 67 1.96 9.46 -0.30
N MET A 68 2.66 8.68 -1.09
CA MET A 68 2.14 7.41 -1.62
C MET A 68 3.13 6.30 -1.30
N VAL A 69 2.60 5.12 -0.97
CA VAL A 69 3.43 3.92 -0.88
C VAL A 69 3.29 3.14 -2.18
N ALA A 70 4.32 2.41 -2.55
CA ALA A 70 4.31 1.59 -3.75
C ALA A 70 4.71 0.16 -3.42
N PHE A 71 4.03 -0.78 -4.07
CA PHE A 71 4.35 -2.21 -3.96
C PHE A 71 4.83 -2.70 -5.31
N ALA A 72 5.83 -3.57 -5.27
CA ALA A 72 6.34 -4.21 -6.48
C ALA A 72 5.43 -5.36 -6.89
N THR A 73 5.27 -5.53 -8.19
CA THR A 73 4.56 -6.67 -8.75
C THR A 73 5.30 -7.20 -9.98
N ASP A 74 5.15 -8.50 -10.22
CA ASP A 74 5.71 -9.13 -11.42
C ASP A 74 4.69 -9.24 -12.55
N ASN A 75 3.42 -8.87 -12.32
CA ASN A 75 2.38 -8.88 -13.34
C ASN A 75 1.30 -7.85 -13.01
N ILE A 76 1.56 -6.60 -13.38
CA ILE A 76 0.67 -5.49 -13.05
C ILE A 76 -0.69 -5.61 -13.75
N GLN A 77 -0.75 -6.18 -14.95
CA GLN A 77 -2.01 -6.36 -15.67
C GLN A 77 -2.92 -7.35 -14.97
N ALA A 78 -2.37 -8.46 -14.50
CA ALA A 78 -3.14 -9.46 -13.76
C ALA A 78 -3.64 -8.90 -12.43
N ASP A 79 -2.79 -8.15 -11.72
CA ASP A 79 -3.19 -7.51 -10.47
C ASP A 79 -4.28 -6.48 -10.69
N TRP A 80 -4.14 -5.65 -11.74
CA TRP A 80 -5.15 -4.64 -12.09
C TRP A 80 -6.50 -5.28 -12.35
N GLN A 81 -6.54 -6.35 -13.17
CA GLN A 81 -7.77 -7.04 -13.48
C GLN A 81 -8.41 -7.66 -12.23
N ARG A 82 -7.60 -8.30 -11.41
CA ARG A 82 -8.06 -8.94 -10.16
C ARG A 82 -8.62 -7.92 -9.18
N LEU A 83 -7.90 -6.82 -9.00
CA LEU A 83 -8.29 -5.80 -8.03
C LEU A 83 -9.53 -5.02 -8.49
N LYS A 84 -9.65 -4.73 -9.79
CA LYS A 84 -10.85 -4.10 -10.32
C LYS A 84 -12.07 -5.01 -10.13
N ALA A 85 -11.90 -6.29 -10.36
CA ALA A 85 -12.99 -7.26 -10.14
C ALA A 85 -13.38 -7.34 -8.66
N ALA A 86 -12.46 -7.07 -7.76
CA ALA A 86 -12.72 -7.02 -6.31
C ALA A 86 -13.31 -5.68 -5.86
N GLY A 87 -13.54 -4.73 -6.76
CA GLY A 87 -14.15 -3.45 -6.44
C GLY A 87 -13.18 -2.34 -6.10
N VAL A 88 -11.87 -2.53 -6.32
CA VAL A 88 -10.88 -1.51 -6.04
C VAL A 88 -10.97 -0.39 -7.09
N GLU A 89 -10.95 0.85 -6.63
CA GLU A 89 -10.97 2.01 -7.51
C GLU A 89 -9.54 2.37 -7.93
N PHE A 90 -9.29 2.44 -9.24
CA PHE A 90 -8.02 2.92 -9.78
C PHE A 90 -8.18 4.36 -10.25
N VAL A 91 -7.27 5.23 -9.82
CA VAL A 91 -7.21 6.61 -10.32
C VAL A 91 -6.26 6.72 -11.51
N GLN A 92 -5.40 5.73 -11.71
CA GLN A 92 -4.54 5.61 -12.89
C GLN A 92 -4.44 4.12 -13.24
N ASP A 93 -4.91 3.77 -14.44
CA ASP A 93 -4.76 2.41 -14.94
C ASP A 93 -3.28 2.16 -15.32
N PRO A 94 -2.85 0.91 -15.46
CA PRO A 94 -1.44 0.63 -15.77
C PRO A 94 -0.96 1.36 -17.01
N THR A 95 0.13 2.11 -16.86
CA THR A 95 0.83 2.79 -17.94
C THR A 95 2.32 2.47 -17.82
N ALA A 96 2.99 2.33 -18.96
CA ALA A 96 4.43 2.01 -18.99
C ALA A 96 5.20 3.21 -19.52
N GLU A 97 6.29 3.55 -18.81
CA GLU A 97 7.17 4.65 -19.21
C GLU A 97 8.56 4.37 -18.69
N ASP A 98 9.55 4.45 -19.55
CA ASP A 98 10.98 4.31 -19.20
C ASP A 98 11.30 3.02 -18.42
N GLY A 99 10.71 1.90 -18.85
CA GLY A 99 10.98 0.62 -18.24
C GLY A 99 10.24 0.36 -16.93
N LEU A 100 9.29 1.22 -16.57
CA LEU A 100 8.48 1.07 -15.37
C LEU A 100 7.00 1.15 -15.73
N ALA A 101 6.24 0.14 -15.35
CA ALA A 101 4.79 0.20 -15.42
C ALA A 101 4.25 0.59 -14.05
N ILE A 102 3.32 1.54 -14.04
CA ILE A 102 2.74 2.12 -12.82
C ILE A 102 1.23 2.09 -12.91
N ALA A 103 0.57 1.74 -11.82
CA ALA A 103 -0.85 1.94 -11.61
C ALA A 103 -1.05 2.56 -10.24
N THR A 104 -2.12 3.34 -10.07
CA THR A 104 -2.42 3.99 -8.80
C THR A 104 -3.86 3.69 -8.42
N LEU A 105 -4.07 3.25 -7.19
CA LEU A 105 -5.36 2.85 -6.67
C LEU A 105 -5.64 3.53 -5.34
N LYS A 106 -6.89 3.48 -4.91
CA LYS A 106 -7.31 4.01 -3.61
C LYS A 106 -7.51 2.89 -2.62
N ASP A 107 -7.08 3.13 -1.39
CA ASP A 107 -7.45 2.27 -0.27
C ASP A 107 -8.80 2.73 0.33
N PRO A 108 -9.35 2.03 1.33
CA PRO A 108 -10.67 2.39 1.89
C PRO A 108 -10.76 3.77 2.54
N GLU A 109 -9.63 4.37 2.91
CA GLU A 109 -9.62 5.70 3.53
C GLU A 109 -9.14 6.78 2.58
N GLY A 110 -9.07 6.48 1.28
CA GLY A 110 -8.69 7.45 0.27
C GLY A 110 -7.20 7.67 0.14
N ASN A 111 -6.36 6.86 0.80
CA ASN A 111 -4.93 6.91 0.54
C ASN A 111 -4.64 6.39 -0.86
N LEU A 112 -3.68 7.00 -1.54
CA LEU A 112 -3.26 6.52 -2.85
C LEU A 112 -2.10 5.55 -2.69
N VAL A 113 -2.22 4.41 -3.38
CA VAL A 113 -1.26 3.31 -3.33
C VAL A 113 -0.87 3.00 -4.76
N GLN A 114 0.41 2.75 -4.99
CA GLN A 114 0.90 2.47 -6.35
C GLN A 114 1.38 1.03 -6.47
N LEU A 115 1.26 0.50 -7.68
CA LEU A 115 1.87 -0.76 -8.08
C LEU A 115 2.95 -0.43 -9.09
N PHE A 116 4.14 -1.00 -8.89
CA PHE A 116 5.28 -0.81 -9.77
C PHE A 116 5.71 -2.16 -10.33
N GLN A 117 5.85 -2.23 -11.65
CA GLN A 117 6.47 -3.38 -12.30
C GLN A 117 7.64 -2.88 -13.13
N TYR A 118 8.85 -3.28 -12.77
CA TYR A 118 10.05 -2.94 -13.52
C TYR A 118 10.20 -3.90 -14.68
N SER A 119 10.54 -3.38 -15.86
CA SER A 119 10.79 -4.25 -17.00
C SER A 119 12.05 -5.06 -16.75
N GLN A 120 12.02 -6.33 -17.16
CA GLN A 120 13.17 -7.20 -17.10
C GLN A 120 13.97 -7.04 -18.39
N SER A 121 15.17 -6.57 -18.25
CA SER A 121 16.07 -6.42 -19.41
C SER A 121 17.13 -7.50 -19.41
#